data_c784db449ea6bcde8202d3cd7a9e1261
#
_entry.id   c784db449ea6bcde8202d3cd7a9e1261
#
_cell.length_a   1.000
_cell.length_b   1.000
_cell.length_c   1.000
_cell.angle_alpha   90.00
_cell.angle_beta   90.00
_cell.angle_gamma   90.00
#
_symmetry.space_group_name_H-M   'P 1'
#
loop_
_entity.id
_entity.type
_entity.pdbx_description
1 polymer ?
#
loop_
_entity_poly.entity_id
_entity_poly.type
_entity_poly.pdbx_seq_one_letter_code
_entity_poly.pdbx_strand_id
1 'polypeptide(L)'
;ERGLPVTCAPGPSAVLDALALSGLPTDRFCYEGFLPRKHSERMQALRALKGERRTIVFYETLHRIAESMADLEEVFGPDRRMALCRELTKDYEQIRRGTIHEINESVANDPPRGEMVLVIAGASEDEADPAQSLSVEELAELAMQYAQAHGMRIKDAIAEVIGKHPNADGTLANRKQVYNAVLALRD
;
A
#
# COMPACT_ATOMS: atom_id res chain seq x y z
N GLU A 1 0.30 1.37 -24.61
CA GLU A 1 -0.36 2.54 -25.26
C GLU A 1 -0.21 2.53 -26.79
N ARG A 2 0.67 1.70 -27.37
CA ARG A 2 0.80 1.54 -28.83
C ARG A 2 -0.11 0.44 -29.41
N GLY A 3 -0.97 -0.20 -28.60
CA GLY A 3 -1.87 -1.28 -29.05
C GLY A 3 -1.17 -2.55 -29.53
N LEU A 4 0.10 -2.72 -29.18
CA LEU A 4 0.84 -3.93 -29.54
C LEU A 4 0.42 -5.11 -28.65
N PRO A 5 0.22 -6.30 -29.22
CA PRO A 5 0.01 -7.51 -28.42
C PRO A 5 1.29 -7.83 -27.63
N VAL A 6 1.16 -8.02 -26.34
CA VAL A 6 2.25 -8.41 -25.44
C VAL A 6 1.86 -9.71 -24.77
N THR A 7 2.78 -10.68 -24.77
CA THR A 7 2.65 -11.95 -24.06
C THR A 7 3.93 -12.27 -23.32
N CYS A 8 3.84 -13.12 -22.32
CA CYS A 8 4.97 -13.58 -21.53
C CYS A 8 5.25 -15.07 -21.81
N ALA A 9 6.50 -15.45 -21.91
CA ALA A 9 6.87 -16.85 -21.88
C ALA A 9 6.72 -17.36 -20.42
N PRO A 10 6.16 -18.57 -20.19
CA PRO A 10 6.00 -19.10 -18.85
C PRO A 10 7.33 -19.13 -18.09
N GLY A 11 7.34 -18.58 -16.89
CA GLY A 11 8.47 -18.59 -15.98
C GLY A 11 8.09 -19.15 -14.62
N PRO A 12 9.03 -19.29 -13.69
CA PRO A 12 8.76 -19.86 -12.37
C PRO A 12 8.01 -18.89 -11.43
N SER A 13 7.63 -17.70 -11.88
CA SER A 13 7.05 -16.66 -11.02
C SER A 13 5.93 -15.90 -11.70
N ALA A 14 4.69 -16.17 -11.29
CA ALA A 14 3.52 -15.42 -11.74
C ALA A 14 3.58 -13.91 -11.35
N VAL A 15 4.34 -13.55 -10.32
CA VAL A 15 4.59 -12.15 -9.95
C VAL A 15 5.29 -11.39 -11.07
N LEU A 16 6.35 -11.97 -11.64
CA LEU A 16 7.13 -11.33 -12.71
C LEU A 16 6.32 -11.28 -14.01
N ASP A 17 5.58 -12.32 -14.32
CA ASP A 17 4.69 -12.37 -15.49
C ASP A 17 3.60 -11.30 -15.36
N ALA A 18 2.96 -11.19 -14.20
CA ALA A 18 1.96 -10.17 -13.92
C ALA A 18 2.54 -8.75 -14.02
N LEU A 19 3.71 -8.50 -13.44
CA LEU A 19 4.41 -7.21 -13.55
C LEU A 19 4.67 -6.84 -15.01
N ALA A 20 5.24 -7.75 -15.80
CA ALA A 20 5.54 -7.51 -17.21
C ALA A 20 4.28 -7.22 -18.03
N LEU A 21 3.16 -7.86 -17.70
CA LEU A 21 1.88 -7.71 -18.39
C LEU A 21 1.01 -6.60 -17.83
N SER A 22 1.26 -6.08 -16.63
CA SER A 22 0.42 -5.09 -15.95
C SER A 22 0.36 -3.74 -16.70
N GLY A 23 1.46 -3.34 -17.32
CA GLY A 23 1.64 -1.99 -17.88
C GLY A 23 1.94 -0.93 -16.81
N LEU A 24 2.24 -1.34 -15.59
CA LEU A 24 2.66 -0.47 -14.48
C LEU A 24 4.20 -0.42 -14.38
N PRO A 25 4.78 0.55 -13.64
CA PRO A 25 6.21 0.62 -13.41
C PRO A 25 6.76 -0.67 -12.78
N THR A 26 7.88 -1.19 -13.31
CA THR A 26 8.46 -2.46 -12.88
C THR A 26 9.87 -2.34 -12.31
N ASP A 27 10.41 -1.14 -12.31
CA ASP A 27 11.76 -0.81 -11.82
C ASP A 27 11.91 -1.09 -10.31
N ARG A 28 10.86 -0.85 -9.55
CA ARG A 28 10.79 -1.15 -8.10
C ARG A 28 9.39 -1.65 -7.77
N PHE A 29 9.32 -2.79 -7.10
CA PHE A 29 8.06 -3.38 -6.63
C PHE A 29 8.23 -4.05 -5.27
N CYS A 30 7.13 -4.26 -4.56
CA CYS A 30 7.06 -5.09 -3.37
C CYS A 30 6.05 -6.22 -3.60
N TYR A 31 6.39 -7.41 -3.16
CA TYR A 31 5.52 -8.57 -3.17
C TYR A 31 5.06 -8.87 -1.74
N GLU A 32 3.77 -8.75 -1.50
CA GLU A 32 3.14 -8.82 -0.18
C GLU A 32 2.42 -10.18 0.08
N GLY A 33 2.49 -11.10 -0.88
CA GLY A 33 1.82 -12.39 -0.75
C GLY A 33 0.30 -12.30 -0.84
N PHE A 34 -0.40 -13.10 -0.04
CA PHE A 34 -1.85 -13.05 0.06
C PHE A 34 -2.31 -12.05 1.10
N LEU A 35 -3.36 -11.30 0.80
CA LEU A 35 -4.01 -10.44 1.78
C LEU A 35 -4.56 -11.27 2.97
N PRO A 36 -4.54 -10.74 4.20
CA PRO A 36 -5.12 -11.41 5.37
C PRO A 36 -6.60 -11.76 5.16
N ARG A 37 -7.02 -12.93 5.67
CA ARG A 37 -8.42 -13.38 5.54
C ARG A 37 -9.37 -12.53 6.35
N LYS A 38 -8.97 -12.15 7.56
CA LYS A 38 -9.79 -11.37 8.47
C LYS A 38 -9.81 -9.90 8.03
N HIS A 39 -11.01 -9.35 7.85
CA HIS A 39 -11.21 -7.99 7.33
C HIS A 39 -10.39 -6.94 8.10
N SER A 40 -10.41 -6.95 9.45
CA SER A 40 -9.65 -5.97 10.24
C SER A 40 -8.15 -6.04 10.02
N GLU A 41 -7.59 -7.24 9.87
CA GLU A 41 -6.17 -7.45 9.60
C GLU A 41 -5.81 -7.06 8.16
N ARG A 42 -6.71 -7.33 7.20
CA ARG A 42 -6.57 -6.93 5.79
C ARG A 42 -6.58 -5.41 5.66
N MET A 43 -7.52 -4.73 6.31
CA MET A 43 -7.56 -3.27 6.33
C MET A 43 -6.31 -2.65 6.96
N GLN A 44 -5.79 -3.24 8.03
CA GLN A 44 -4.54 -2.78 8.66
C GLN A 44 -3.35 -2.94 7.71
N ALA A 45 -3.23 -4.10 7.06
CA ALA A 45 -2.16 -4.36 6.10
C ALA A 45 -2.22 -3.39 4.90
N LEU A 46 -3.41 -3.16 4.34
CA LEU A 46 -3.60 -2.23 3.23
C LEU A 46 -3.29 -0.77 3.64
N ARG A 47 -3.73 -0.34 4.82
CA ARG A 47 -3.44 1.02 5.31
C ARG A 47 -1.94 1.26 5.50
N ALA A 48 -1.18 0.26 5.93
CA ALA A 48 0.27 0.34 6.04
C ALA A 48 0.97 0.55 4.67
N LEU A 49 0.31 0.13 3.58
CA LEU A 49 0.81 0.26 2.21
C LEU A 49 0.25 1.46 1.45
N LYS A 50 -0.61 2.29 2.08
CA LYS A 50 -1.29 3.40 1.39
C LYS A 50 -0.32 4.36 0.71
N GLY A 51 0.78 4.71 1.40
CA GLY A 51 1.84 5.58 0.91
C GLY A 51 2.98 4.87 0.17
N GLU A 52 2.90 3.54 -0.06
CA GLU A 52 3.94 2.80 -0.75
C GLU A 52 4.10 3.31 -2.19
N ARG A 53 5.31 3.74 -2.54
CA ARG A 53 5.64 4.33 -3.86
C ARG A 53 6.01 3.30 -4.91
N ARG A 54 6.41 2.10 -4.49
CA ARG A 54 6.72 1.00 -5.39
C ARG A 54 5.44 0.35 -5.90
N THR A 55 5.49 -0.30 -7.04
CA THR A 55 4.39 -1.16 -7.50
C THR A 55 4.17 -2.30 -6.49
N ILE A 56 2.93 -2.49 -6.04
CA ILE A 56 2.55 -3.48 -5.03
C ILE A 56 1.95 -4.69 -5.74
N VAL A 57 2.34 -5.91 -5.32
CA VAL A 57 1.83 -7.14 -5.90
C VAL A 57 1.27 -8.05 -4.82
N PHE A 58 0.02 -8.51 -5.02
CA PHE A 58 -0.64 -9.50 -4.17
C PHE A 58 -1.05 -10.73 -4.97
N TYR A 59 -1.10 -11.87 -4.31
CA TYR A 59 -1.91 -13.00 -4.77
C TYR A 59 -3.32 -12.91 -4.22
N GLU A 60 -4.29 -13.36 -5.02
CA GLU A 60 -5.68 -13.42 -4.57
C GLU A 60 -6.41 -14.64 -5.15
N THR A 61 -7.54 -14.98 -4.55
CA THR A 61 -8.35 -16.14 -4.91
C THR A 61 -9.78 -15.73 -5.23
N LEU A 62 -10.47 -16.56 -6.03
CA LEU A 62 -11.84 -16.31 -6.47
C LEU A 62 -12.84 -16.06 -5.33
N HIS A 63 -12.62 -16.67 -4.15
CA HIS A 63 -13.56 -16.58 -3.02
C HIS A 63 -13.48 -15.24 -2.27
N ARG A 64 -12.42 -14.48 -2.46
CA ARG A 64 -12.15 -13.27 -1.68
C ARG A 64 -11.97 -12.04 -2.55
N ILE A 65 -11.88 -12.20 -3.87
CA ILE A 65 -11.57 -11.08 -4.77
C ILE A 65 -12.54 -9.91 -4.62
N ALA A 66 -13.85 -10.17 -4.48
CA ALA A 66 -14.83 -9.10 -4.33
C ALA A 66 -14.64 -8.28 -3.04
N GLU A 67 -14.41 -8.95 -1.91
CA GLU A 67 -14.11 -8.27 -0.64
C GLU A 67 -12.78 -7.53 -0.71
N SER A 68 -11.75 -8.17 -1.27
CA SER A 68 -10.42 -7.56 -1.41
C SER A 68 -10.45 -6.33 -2.30
N MET A 69 -11.23 -6.33 -3.37
CA MET A 69 -11.38 -5.18 -4.27
C MET A 69 -12.08 -4.01 -3.58
N ALA A 70 -13.13 -4.27 -2.79
CA ALA A 70 -13.81 -3.24 -2.01
C ALA A 70 -12.85 -2.58 -0.99
N ASP A 71 -12.07 -3.40 -0.28
CA ASP A 71 -11.10 -2.91 0.70
C ASP A 71 -9.93 -2.15 0.05
N LEU A 72 -9.47 -2.58 -1.13
CA LEU A 72 -8.47 -1.86 -1.92
C LEU A 72 -8.98 -0.49 -2.34
N GLU A 73 -10.22 -0.41 -2.83
CA GLU A 73 -10.84 0.86 -3.22
C GLU A 73 -11.02 1.81 -2.03
N GLU A 74 -11.45 1.29 -0.85
CA GLU A 74 -11.56 2.08 0.38
C GLU A 74 -10.22 2.69 0.80
N VAL A 75 -9.13 1.92 0.72
CA VAL A 75 -7.84 2.36 1.27
C VAL A 75 -7.01 3.16 0.27
N PHE A 76 -6.91 2.68 -0.97
CA PHE A 76 -6.04 3.30 -1.99
C PHE A 76 -6.77 4.33 -2.86
N GLY A 77 -8.10 4.39 -2.75
CA GLY A 77 -8.93 5.27 -3.56
C GLY A 77 -9.32 4.67 -4.92
N PRO A 78 -10.38 5.22 -5.53
CA PRO A 78 -10.96 4.69 -6.77
C PRO A 78 -10.05 4.86 -7.99
N ASP A 79 -9.23 5.90 -8.02
CA ASP A 79 -8.49 6.34 -9.22
C ASP A 79 -7.12 5.69 -9.36
N ARG A 80 -6.61 5.02 -8.31
CA ARG A 80 -5.29 4.37 -8.37
C ARG A 80 -5.28 3.27 -9.42
N ARG A 81 -4.25 3.30 -10.27
CA ARG A 81 -4.11 2.33 -11.38
C ARG A 81 -3.78 0.94 -10.85
N MET A 82 -4.38 -0.05 -11.48
CA MET A 82 -4.08 -1.45 -11.19
C MET A 82 -4.24 -2.36 -12.40
N ALA A 83 -3.73 -3.58 -12.28
CA ALA A 83 -4.04 -4.68 -13.17
C ALA A 83 -4.45 -5.91 -12.35
N LEU A 84 -5.51 -6.59 -12.79
CA LEU A 84 -5.88 -7.91 -12.33
C LEU A 84 -5.47 -8.92 -13.40
N CYS A 85 -4.52 -9.77 -13.08
CA CYS A 85 -4.01 -10.83 -13.95
C CYS A 85 -4.53 -12.17 -13.45
N ARG A 86 -5.21 -12.94 -14.31
CA ARG A 86 -5.73 -14.26 -13.94
C ARG A 86 -5.23 -15.33 -14.87
N GLU A 87 -5.05 -16.55 -14.36
CA GLU A 87 -4.73 -17.75 -15.12
C GLU A 87 -3.55 -17.54 -16.10
N LEU A 88 -2.54 -16.76 -15.65
CA LEU A 88 -1.37 -16.42 -16.45
C LEU A 88 -0.73 -17.67 -17.06
N THR A 89 -0.37 -17.59 -18.33
CA THR A 89 0.25 -18.65 -19.14
C THR A 89 -0.64 -19.89 -19.38
N LYS A 90 -1.94 -19.81 -19.05
CA LYS A 90 -2.94 -20.86 -19.26
C LYS A 90 -3.95 -20.45 -20.35
N ASP A 91 -4.79 -21.37 -20.79
CA ASP A 91 -5.79 -21.16 -21.86
C ASP A 91 -6.79 -20.03 -21.56
N TYR A 92 -7.03 -19.75 -20.29
CA TYR A 92 -7.95 -18.70 -19.83
C TYR A 92 -7.23 -17.47 -19.29
N GLU A 93 -6.02 -17.19 -19.76
CA GLU A 93 -5.28 -15.98 -19.41
C GLU A 93 -6.11 -14.74 -19.69
N GLN A 94 -6.21 -13.88 -18.70
CA GLN A 94 -6.87 -12.58 -18.83
C GLN A 94 -6.15 -11.53 -17.99
N ILE A 95 -5.95 -10.36 -18.59
CA ILE A 95 -5.40 -9.20 -17.89
C ILE A 95 -6.39 -8.05 -18.04
N ARG A 96 -6.96 -7.62 -16.90
CA ARG A 96 -7.82 -6.43 -16.80
C ARG A 96 -6.96 -5.30 -16.26
N ARG A 97 -6.93 -4.17 -16.98
CA ARG A 97 -6.15 -2.97 -16.60
C ARG A 97 -7.09 -1.78 -16.49
N GLY A 98 -6.89 -0.94 -15.47
CA GLY A 98 -7.71 0.24 -15.27
C GLY A 98 -7.41 0.90 -13.94
N THR A 99 -8.36 1.64 -13.43
CA THR A 99 -8.37 2.10 -12.05
C THR A 99 -8.91 1.01 -11.12
N ILE A 100 -8.69 1.15 -9.82
CA ILE A 100 -9.25 0.21 -8.82
C ILE A 100 -10.77 0.15 -8.97
N HIS A 101 -11.42 1.31 -9.15
CA HIS A 101 -12.87 1.37 -9.36
C HIS A 101 -13.33 0.60 -10.59
N GLU A 102 -12.73 0.84 -11.76
CA GLU A 102 -13.06 0.15 -13.00
C GLU A 102 -12.89 -1.38 -12.88
N ILE A 103 -11.82 -1.81 -12.22
CA ILE A 103 -11.57 -3.25 -11.99
C ILE A 103 -12.58 -3.81 -10.98
N ASN A 104 -12.92 -3.09 -9.92
CA ASN A 104 -13.92 -3.50 -8.94
C ASN A 104 -15.30 -3.70 -9.59
N GLU A 105 -15.75 -2.74 -10.41
CA GLU A 105 -16.97 -2.90 -11.20
C GLU A 105 -16.90 -4.10 -12.17
N SER A 106 -15.77 -4.27 -12.83
CA SER A 106 -15.54 -5.42 -13.73
C SER A 106 -15.62 -6.75 -12.98
N VAL A 107 -15.10 -6.84 -11.75
CA VAL A 107 -15.18 -8.03 -10.88
C VAL A 107 -16.61 -8.30 -10.45
N ALA A 108 -17.37 -7.24 -10.11
CA ALA A 108 -18.78 -7.36 -9.72
C ALA A 108 -19.65 -7.87 -10.88
N ASN A 109 -19.39 -7.41 -12.11
CA ASN A 109 -20.18 -7.78 -13.30
C ASN A 109 -19.78 -9.15 -13.89
N ASP A 110 -18.49 -9.49 -13.85
CA ASP A 110 -17.92 -10.74 -14.34
C ASP A 110 -16.86 -11.27 -13.36
N PRO A 111 -17.27 -12.00 -12.31
CA PRO A 111 -16.35 -12.50 -11.29
C PRO A 111 -15.26 -13.41 -11.90
N PRO A 112 -13.98 -13.06 -11.76
CA PRO A 112 -12.91 -13.88 -12.30
C PRO A 112 -12.78 -15.20 -11.56
N ARG A 113 -12.39 -16.26 -12.27
CA ARG A 113 -12.14 -17.60 -11.70
C ARG A 113 -10.67 -17.95 -11.81
N GLY A 114 -10.22 -18.84 -10.93
CA GLY A 114 -8.85 -19.35 -10.95
C GLY A 114 -7.90 -18.56 -10.05
N GLU A 115 -6.62 -18.65 -10.36
CA GLU A 115 -5.54 -17.97 -9.64
C GLU A 115 -5.37 -16.55 -10.16
N MET A 116 -5.18 -15.61 -9.25
CA MET A 116 -5.08 -14.19 -9.58
C MET A 116 -3.85 -13.54 -8.98
N VAL A 117 -3.30 -12.59 -9.72
CA VAL A 117 -2.29 -11.66 -9.26
C VAL A 117 -2.85 -10.24 -9.42
N LEU A 118 -2.84 -9.48 -8.35
CA LEU A 118 -3.19 -8.07 -8.34
C LEU A 118 -1.91 -7.26 -8.37
N VAL A 119 -1.78 -6.37 -9.34
CA VAL A 119 -0.66 -5.45 -9.46
C VAL A 119 -1.21 -4.04 -9.33
N ILE A 120 -0.75 -3.29 -8.35
CA ILE A 120 -1.28 -1.97 -8.00
C ILE A 120 -0.17 -0.95 -8.13
N ALA A 121 -0.44 0.18 -8.76
CA ALA A 121 0.52 1.27 -8.86
C ALA A 121 0.88 1.80 -7.47
N GLY A 122 2.14 2.17 -7.28
CA GLY A 122 2.56 2.89 -6.10
C GLY A 122 1.83 4.24 -5.97
N ALA A 123 1.87 4.82 -4.78
CA ALA A 123 1.35 6.15 -4.53
C ALA A 123 2.06 7.18 -5.43
N SER A 124 1.30 8.11 -6.00
CA SER A 124 1.84 9.28 -6.71
C SER A 124 2.56 10.23 -5.74
N GLU A 125 3.32 11.19 -6.26
CA GLU A 125 3.98 12.19 -5.40
C GLU A 125 2.97 13.03 -4.61
N ASP A 126 1.79 13.27 -5.18
CA ASP A 126 0.71 13.99 -4.54
C ASP A 126 -0.05 13.14 -3.49
N GLU A 127 -0.09 11.80 -3.70
CA GLU A 127 -0.71 10.83 -2.78
C GLU A 127 0.27 10.32 -1.72
N ALA A 128 1.55 10.30 -2.01
CA ALA A 128 2.62 10.13 -1.03
C ALA A 128 2.70 11.42 -0.24
N ASP A 129 1.65 11.64 0.58
CA ASP A 129 1.52 12.81 1.40
C ASP A 129 2.80 13.02 2.23
N PRO A 130 3.56 14.10 2.02
CA PRO A 130 4.60 14.49 2.96
C PRO A 130 3.99 14.76 4.36
N ALA A 131 2.66 14.84 4.49
CA ALA A 131 1.93 14.96 5.73
C ALA A 131 1.79 13.65 6.54
N GLN A 132 2.30 12.49 6.08
CA GLN A 132 2.33 11.28 6.92
C GLN A 132 3.67 11.04 7.63
N SER A 133 4.73 11.71 7.28
CA SER A 133 5.88 11.84 8.16
C SER A 133 5.82 13.21 8.82
N LEU A 134 5.34 13.24 10.05
CA LEU A 134 5.43 14.44 10.85
C LEU A 134 6.89 14.91 10.90
N SER A 135 7.14 16.18 10.70
CA SER A 135 8.47 16.75 10.89
C SER A 135 8.96 16.49 12.31
N VAL A 136 10.24 16.62 12.54
CA VAL A 136 10.82 16.47 13.89
C VAL A 136 10.18 17.45 14.87
N GLU A 137 9.84 18.65 14.41
CA GLU A 137 9.18 19.71 15.18
C GLU A 137 7.74 19.33 15.51
N GLU A 138 6.95 18.87 14.56
CA GLU A 138 5.58 18.39 14.78
C GLU A 138 5.51 17.18 15.71
N LEU A 139 6.45 16.23 15.56
CA LEU A 139 6.60 15.10 16.49
C LEU A 139 6.94 15.57 17.91
N ALA A 140 7.75 16.64 18.05
CA ALA A 140 8.09 17.19 19.33
C ALA A 140 6.90 17.88 20.01
N GLU A 141 6.13 18.67 19.26
CA GLU A 141 4.89 19.30 19.75
C GLU A 141 3.87 18.23 20.19
N LEU A 142 3.65 17.24 19.35
CA LEU A 142 2.72 16.14 19.64
C LEU A 142 3.16 15.34 20.88
N ALA A 143 4.47 15.09 21.04
CA ALA A 143 5.00 14.42 22.22
C ALA A 143 4.82 15.23 23.50
N MET A 144 4.94 16.56 23.43
CA MET A 144 4.66 17.45 24.57
C MET A 144 3.18 17.41 24.98
N GLN A 145 2.28 17.51 24.01
CA GLN A 145 0.83 17.39 24.24
C GLN A 145 0.47 16.02 24.84
N TYR A 146 1.04 14.96 24.28
CA TYR A 146 0.79 13.60 24.73
C TYR A 146 1.31 13.37 26.16
N ALA A 147 2.50 13.89 26.50
CA ALA A 147 3.06 13.83 27.85
C ALA A 147 2.16 14.56 28.86
N GLN A 148 1.66 15.73 28.50
CA GLN A 148 0.78 16.52 29.35
C GLN A 148 -0.57 15.83 29.57
N ALA A 149 -1.18 15.34 28.51
CA ALA A 149 -2.49 14.68 28.55
C ALA A 149 -2.50 13.39 29.38
N HIS A 150 -1.37 12.66 29.40
CA HIS A 150 -1.28 11.35 30.06
C HIS A 150 -0.41 11.36 31.33
N GLY A 151 0.11 12.53 31.74
CA GLY A 151 0.91 12.67 32.95
C GLY A 151 2.22 11.85 32.91
N MET A 152 2.78 11.61 31.71
CA MET A 152 3.96 10.78 31.55
C MET A 152 5.23 11.60 31.28
N ARG A 153 6.39 10.94 31.44
CA ARG A 153 7.66 11.60 31.16
C ARG A 153 7.82 11.83 29.67
N ILE A 154 8.38 12.98 29.29
CA ILE A 154 8.57 13.36 27.89
C ILE A 154 9.31 12.31 27.03
N LYS A 155 10.29 11.59 27.62
CA LYS A 155 11.03 10.54 26.92
C LYS A 155 10.14 9.36 26.56
N ASP A 156 9.19 9.03 27.41
CA ASP A 156 8.23 7.93 27.20
C ASP A 156 7.18 8.36 26.16
N ALA A 157 6.72 9.60 26.23
CA ALA A 157 5.81 10.20 25.25
C ALA A 157 6.41 10.26 23.83
N ILE A 158 7.70 10.63 23.71
CA ILE A 158 8.42 10.61 22.43
C ILE A 158 8.45 9.20 21.85
N ALA A 159 8.71 8.19 22.66
CA ALA A 159 8.74 6.79 22.19
C ALA A 159 7.37 6.33 21.66
N GLU A 160 6.29 6.66 22.37
CA GLU A 160 4.92 6.37 21.96
C GLU A 160 4.51 7.10 20.68
N VAL A 161 4.80 8.39 20.60
CA VAL A 161 4.44 9.22 19.44
C VAL A 161 5.20 8.76 18.19
N ILE A 162 6.51 8.55 18.27
CA ILE A 162 7.32 8.04 17.15
C ILE A 162 6.82 6.66 16.70
N GLY A 163 6.43 5.79 17.63
CA GLY A 163 5.89 4.47 17.31
C GLY A 163 4.53 4.51 16.60
N LYS A 164 3.73 5.54 16.85
CA LYS A 164 2.42 5.76 16.24
C LYS A 164 2.48 6.49 14.89
N HIS A 165 3.58 7.21 14.64
CA HIS A 165 3.78 8.03 13.44
C HIS A 165 5.11 7.66 12.76
N PRO A 166 5.21 6.46 12.15
CA PRO A 166 6.39 6.11 11.37
C PRO A 166 6.52 6.99 10.13
N ASN A 167 7.73 7.15 9.63
CA ASN A 167 8.00 7.82 8.37
C ASN A 167 7.30 7.09 7.19
N ALA A 168 7.14 7.75 6.05
CA ALA A 168 6.54 7.20 4.85
C ALA A 168 7.23 5.91 4.34
N ASP A 169 8.50 5.69 4.69
CA ASP A 169 9.29 4.49 4.37
C ASP A 169 9.18 3.39 5.45
N GLY A 170 8.34 3.59 6.48
CA GLY A 170 8.17 2.69 7.62
C GLY A 170 9.28 2.78 8.67
N THR A 171 10.30 3.62 8.49
CA THR A 171 11.31 3.86 9.51
C THR A 171 10.76 4.74 10.63
N LEU A 172 11.37 4.66 11.80
CA LEU A 172 11.00 5.52 12.92
C LEU A 172 11.89 6.78 12.94
N ALA A 173 11.29 7.92 13.29
CA ALA A 173 12.04 9.16 13.49
C ALA A 173 13.13 8.98 14.57
N ASN A 174 14.22 9.74 14.44
CA ASN A 174 15.31 9.66 15.39
C ASN A 174 14.93 10.29 16.74
N ARG A 175 14.81 9.48 17.78
CA ARG A 175 14.41 9.90 19.13
C ARG A 175 15.23 11.05 19.69
N LYS A 176 16.54 11.09 19.37
CA LYS A 176 17.44 12.15 19.84
C LYS A 176 17.13 13.48 19.15
N GLN A 177 16.78 13.47 17.87
CA GLN A 177 16.40 14.66 17.13
C GLN A 177 15.08 15.22 17.68
N VAL A 178 14.06 14.38 17.86
CA VAL A 178 12.77 14.79 18.44
C VAL A 178 12.94 15.31 19.88
N TYR A 179 13.79 14.70 20.68
CA TYR A 179 14.08 15.17 22.04
C TYR A 179 14.76 16.55 22.05
N ASN A 180 15.70 16.78 21.13
CA ASN A 180 16.36 18.10 21.00
C ASN A 180 15.36 19.17 20.55
N ALA A 181 14.44 18.85 19.64
CA ALA A 181 13.37 19.76 19.23
C ALA A 181 12.42 20.09 20.39
N VAL A 182 12.07 19.11 21.23
CA VAL A 182 11.29 19.37 22.46
C VAL A 182 12.02 20.33 23.40
N LEU A 183 13.34 20.22 23.52
CA LEU A 183 14.10 21.16 24.37
C LEU A 183 14.06 22.58 23.79
N ALA A 184 14.20 22.71 22.45
CA ALA A 184 14.16 24.01 21.77
C ALA A 184 12.78 24.69 21.84
N LEU A 185 11.70 23.94 21.97
CA LEU A 185 10.34 24.46 22.13
C LEU A 185 10.01 24.89 23.58
N ARG A 186 10.88 24.55 24.54
CA ARG A 186 10.70 24.91 25.96
C ARG A 186 11.45 26.17 26.41
N ASP A 187 12.42 26.58 25.58
CA ASP A 187 13.18 27.83 25.79
C ASP A 187 12.43 29.03 25.18
#